data_89ab596990494ca7105fc3af6da2229d
#
_entry.id   89ab596990494ca7105fc3af6da2229d
#
_cell.length_a   1.000
_cell.length_b   1.000
_cell.length_c   1.000
_cell.angle_alpha   90.00
_cell.angle_beta   90.00
_cell.angle_gamma   90.00
#
_symmetry.space_group_name_H-M   'P 1'
#
loop_
_entity.id
_entity.type
_entity.pdbx_description
1 polymer ?
#
loop_
_entity_poly.entity_id
_entity_poly.type
_entity_poly.pdbx_seq_one_letter_code
_entity_poly.pdbx_strand_id
1 'polypeptide(L)'
;MMSETLDQKQTHILTLLMMAEADGRDHENELRFINNVAGRIGLSTSDVKSIDKHPEKLTFSLPSTEVDRMTILYDLLFLMKIDGDVANEEKDLVRELGVRLGFRITMVEEFIEMISQYVGQAIPPNILLDIIRKYMN
;
A
#
# COMPACT_ATOMS: atom_id res chain seq x y z
N MET A 1 15.89 -13.85 11.81
CA MET A 1 15.04 -12.85 11.18
C MET A 1 14.36 -13.41 9.95
N MET A 2 13.08 -13.41 9.97
CA MET A 2 12.28 -13.93 8.85
C MET A 2 12.07 -12.85 7.81
N SER A 3 12.47 -13.11 6.58
CA SER A 3 12.16 -12.20 5.49
C SER A 3 10.98 -12.71 4.69
N GLU A 4 10.36 -11.82 3.97
CA GLU A 4 9.31 -12.18 3.06
C GLU A 4 9.84 -13.07 1.94
N THR A 5 9.00 -14.00 1.48
CA THR A 5 9.32 -14.80 0.31
C THR A 5 9.27 -13.93 -0.96
N LEU A 6 9.79 -14.46 -2.06
CA LEU A 6 9.70 -13.75 -3.33
C LEU A 6 8.24 -13.51 -3.73
N ASP A 7 7.37 -14.51 -3.55
CA ASP A 7 5.95 -14.34 -3.85
C ASP A 7 5.32 -13.22 -3.02
N GLN A 8 5.68 -13.12 -1.75
CA GLN A 8 5.16 -12.06 -0.86
C GLN A 8 5.66 -10.68 -1.30
N LYS A 9 6.94 -10.58 -1.68
CA LYS A 9 7.50 -9.32 -2.18
C LYS A 9 6.83 -8.88 -3.46
N GLN A 10 6.62 -9.81 -4.38
CA GLN A 10 5.95 -9.52 -5.65
C GLN A 10 4.50 -9.10 -5.42
N THR A 11 3.82 -9.76 -4.48
CA THR A 11 2.45 -9.39 -4.11
C THR A 11 2.39 -7.98 -3.56
N HIS A 12 3.35 -7.59 -2.72
CA HIS A 12 3.44 -6.23 -2.19
C HIS A 12 3.49 -5.21 -3.34
N ILE A 13 4.38 -5.42 -4.29
CA ILE A 13 4.51 -4.49 -5.43
C ILE A 13 3.26 -4.52 -6.30
N LEU A 14 2.68 -5.69 -6.53
CA LEU A 14 1.46 -5.80 -7.33
C LEU A 14 0.32 -4.98 -6.72
N THR A 15 0.13 -5.04 -5.40
CA THR A 15 -0.92 -4.26 -4.75
C THR A 15 -0.71 -2.76 -4.94
N LEU A 16 0.55 -2.30 -4.90
CA LEU A 16 0.86 -0.89 -5.13
C LEU A 16 0.59 -0.49 -6.59
N LEU A 17 0.91 -1.36 -7.54
CA LEU A 17 0.63 -1.10 -8.95
C LEU A 17 -0.89 -1.04 -9.21
N MET A 18 -1.67 -1.89 -8.55
CA MET A 18 -3.13 -1.82 -8.65
C MET A 18 -3.66 -0.47 -8.16
N MET A 19 -3.10 0.04 -7.07
CA MET A 19 -3.47 1.36 -6.55
C MET A 19 -3.12 2.47 -7.54
N ALA A 20 -1.93 2.40 -8.14
CA ALA A 20 -1.48 3.41 -9.09
C ALA A 20 -2.39 3.49 -10.32
N GLU A 21 -2.98 2.37 -10.73
CA GLU A 21 -3.86 2.34 -11.89
C GLU A 21 -5.29 2.75 -11.57
N ALA A 22 -5.68 2.77 -10.31
CA ALA A 22 -7.08 2.95 -9.91
C ALA A 22 -7.65 4.32 -10.30
N ASP A 23 -6.82 5.36 -10.39
CA ASP A 23 -7.31 6.70 -10.71
C ASP A 23 -7.14 7.11 -12.17
N GLY A 24 -6.41 6.33 -12.96
CA GLY A 24 -6.24 6.57 -14.39
C GLY A 24 -5.43 7.80 -14.77
N ARG A 25 -4.69 8.40 -13.84
CA ARG A 25 -3.91 9.61 -14.08
C ARG A 25 -2.44 9.29 -14.40
N ASP A 26 -1.64 10.36 -14.62
CA ASP A 26 -0.20 10.22 -14.80
C ASP A 26 0.43 9.66 -13.53
N HIS A 27 1.17 8.57 -13.69
CA HIS A 27 1.69 7.79 -12.58
C HIS A 27 3.17 8.00 -12.31
N GLU A 28 3.79 9.05 -12.85
CA GLU A 28 5.24 9.21 -12.72
C GLU A 28 5.68 9.22 -11.25
N ASN A 29 5.04 10.02 -10.42
CA ASN A 29 5.38 10.10 -8.99
C ASN A 29 5.04 8.80 -8.26
N GLU A 30 3.94 8.18 -8.64
CA GLU A 30 3.52 6.91 -8.07
C GLU A 30 4.50 5.79 -8.41
N LEU A 31 4.95 5.72 -9.67
CA LEU A 31 5.94 4.72 -10.08
C LEU A 31 7.28 4.94 -9.39
N ARG A 32 7.68 6.20 -9.18
CA ARG A 32 8.90 6.49 -8.44
C ARG A 32 8.79 5.97 -7.01
N PHE A 33 7.66 6.18 -6.36
CA PHE A 33 7.42 5.66 -5.02
C PHE A 33 7.48 4.13 -5.02
N ILE A 34 6.80 3.48 -5.98
CA ILE A 34 6.78 2.02 -6.06
C ILE A 34 8.19 1.46 -6.28
N ASN A 35 8.98 2.09 -7.14
CA ASN A 35 10.37 1.67 -7.37
C ASN A 35 11.21 1.82 -6.10
N ASN A 36 10.97 2.86 -5.32
CA ASN A 36 11.66 3.05 -4.04
C ASN A 36 11.29 1.95 -3.05
N VAL A 37 10.01 1.59 -2.98
CA VAL A 37 9.56 0.48 -2.11
C VAL A 37 10.20 -0.82 -2.59
N ALA A 38 10.21 -1.07 -3.89
CA ALA A 38 10.81 -2.27 -4.45
C ALA A 38 12.28 -2.40 -4.05
N GLY A 39 13.05 -1.31 -4.19
CA GLY A 39 14.44 -1.29 -3.77
C GLY A 39 14.60 -1.61 -2.28
N ARG A 40 13.72 -1.08 -1.44
CA ARG A 40 13.74 -1.34 0.00
C ARG A 40 13.55 -2.83 0.33
N ILE A 41 12.74 -3.52 -0.44
CA ILE A 41 12.45 -4.94 -0.20
C ILE A 41 13.27 -5.89 -1.08
N GLY A 42 14.22 -5.35 -1.85
CA GLY A 42 15.17 -6.17 -2.60
C GLY A 42 14.76 -6.50 -4.03
N LEU A 43 13.85 -5.75 -4.61
CA LEU A 43 13.46 -5.93 -6.01
C LEU A 43 13.99 -4.77 -6.85
N SER A 44 14.26 -5.05 -8.14
CA SER A 44 14.77 -4.05 -9.07
C SER A 44 13.63 -3.36 -9.82
N THR A 45 13.97 -2.26 -10.53
CA THR A 45 13.01 -1.62 -11.42
C THR A 45 12.58 -2.55 -12.55
N SER A 46 13.48 -3.44 -12.98
CA SER A 46 13.16 -4.47 -13.96
C SER A 46 12.11 -5.44 -13.43
N ASP A 47 12.22 -5.81 -12.14
CA ASP A 47 11.22 -6.65 -11.49
C ASP A 47 9.86 -5.98 -11.47
N VAL A 48 9.81 -4.67 -11.15
CA VAL A 48 8.56 -3.91 -11.13
C VAL A 48 7.91 -3.93 -12.51
N LYS A 49 8.69 -3.70 -13.57
CA LYS A 49 8.18 -3.73 -14.94
C LYS A 49 7.61 -5.09 -15.30
N SER A 50 8.29 -6.16 -14.90
CA SER A 50 7.84 -7.52 -15.16
C SER A 50 6.52 -7.82 -14.45
N ILE A 51 6.38 -7.41 -13.19
CA ILE A 51 5.16 -7.58 -12.42
C ILE A 51 4.00 -6.82 -13.07
N ASP A 52 4.24 -5.59 -13.47
CA ASP A 52 3.23 -4.75 -14.10
C ASP A 52 2.76 -5.34 -15.43
N LYS A 53 3.69 -5.91 -16.19
CA LYS A 53 3.40 -6.45 -17.53
C LYS A 53 2.69 -7.79 -17.48
N HIS A 54 3.02 -8.62 -16.50
CA HIS A 54 2.53 -9.99 -16.40
C HIS A 54 2.06 -10.34 -14.99
N PRO A 55 1.05 -9.61 -14.46
CA PRO A 55 0.55 -9.89 -13.10
C PRO A 55 -0.06 -11.29 -12.99
N GLU A 56 -0.56 -11.84 -14.10
CA GLU A 56 -1.17 -13.16 -14.11
C GLU A 56 -0.18 -14.29 -13.81
N LYS A 57 1.13 -14.01 -13.93
CA LYS A 57 2.18 -15.01 -13.66
C LYS A 57 2.54 -15.12 -12.20
N LEU A 58 2.02 -14.23 -11.36
CA LEU A 58 2.37 -14.18 -9.95
C LEU A 58 1.47 -15.08 -9.11
N THR A 59 2.05 -15.63 -8.06
CA THR A 59 1.26 -16.29 -7.01
C THR A 59 0.96 -15.22 -5.95
N PHE A 60 -0.32 -14.92 -5.77
CA PHE A 60 -0.72 -13.93 -4.77
C PHE A 60 -0.48 -14.50 -3.38
N SER A 61 0.40 -13.89 -2.62
CA SER A 61 0.79 -14.38 -1.30
C SER A 61 1.00 -13.22 -0.36
N LEU A 62 0.14 -13.10 0.65
CA LEU A 62 0.25 -12.05 1.65
C LEU A 62 1.27 -12.43 2.72
N PRO A 63 1.95 -11.45 3.34
CA PRO A 63 2.86 -11.72 4.44
C PRO A 63 2.15 -12.41 5.59
N SER A 64 2.90 -13.23 6.33
CA SER A 64 2.34 -13.95 7.47
C SER A 64 2.30 -13.13 8.75
N THR A 65 3.11 -12.07 8.85
CA THR A 65 3.16 -11.25 10.06
C THR A 65 2.28 -10.02 9.93
N GLU A 66 1.74 -9.57 11.05
CA GLU A 66 0.92 -8.36 11.11
C GLU A 66 1.72 -7.12 10.76
N VAL A 67 3.00 -7.07 11.18
CA VAL A 67 3.88 -5.94 10.89
C VAL A 67 4.09 -5.79 9.39
N ASP A 68 4.34 -6.89 8.68
CA ASP A 68 4.57 -6.82 7.24
C ASP A 68 3.27 -6.46 6.49
N ARG A 69 2.13 -6.96 6.95
CA ARG A 69 0.83 -6.57 6.37
C ARG A 69 0.53 -5.10 6.60
N MET A 70 0.86 -4.59 7.78
CA MET A 70 0.71 -3.17 8.10
C MET A 70 1.59 -2.30 7.20
N THR A 71 2.80 -2.79 6.89
CA THR A 71 3.70 -2.07 5.97
C THR A 71 3.06 -1.92 4.59
N ILE A 72 2.42 -2.96 4.08
CA ILE A 72 1.70 -2.87 2.80
C ILE A 72 0.58 -1.82 2.89
N LEU A 73 -0.20 -1.85 3.96
CA LEU A 73 -1.29 -0.89 4.14
C LEU A 73 -0.75 0.55 4.19
N TYR A 74 0.34 0.79 4.90
CA TYR A 74 0.97 2.11 4.94
C TYR A 74 1.41 2.57 3.57
N ASP A 75 2.04 1.69 2.81
CA ASP A 75 2.49 2.05 1.47
C ASP A 75 1.30 2.39 0.57
N LEU A 76 0.19 1.65 0.69
CA LEU A 76 -1.03 1.95 -0.06
C LEU A 76 -1.59 3.33 0.31
N LEU A 77 -1.61 3.64 1.60
CA LEU A 77 -2.11 4.93 2.08
C LEU A 77 -1.22 6.09 1.61
N PHE A 78 0.08 5.91 1.64
CA PHE A 78 1.01 6.91 1.13
C PHE A 78 0.84 7.14 -0.36
N LEU A 79 0.69 6.05 -1.11
CA LEU A 79 0.50 6.13 -2.55
C LEU A 79 -0.78 6.87 -2.90
N MET A 80 -1.85 6.60 -2.15
CA MET A 80 -3.14 7.28 -2.32
C MET A 80 -3.00 8.79 -2.13
N LYS A 81 -2.09 9.22 -1.24
CA LYS A 81 -1.89 10.62 -0.87
C LYS A 81 -0.98 11.39 -1.83
N ILE A 82 -0.16 10.69 -2.61
CA ILE A 82 0.98 11.28 -3.35
C ILE A 82 0.57 12.43 -4.28
N ASP A 83 -0.56 12.30 -4.95
CA ASP A 83 -0.97 13.29 -5.96
C ASP A 83 -1.75 14.47 -5.38
N GLY A 84 -1.88 14.54 -4.07
CA GLY A 84 -2.57 15.64 -3.42
C GLY A 84 -4.08 15.59 -3.54
N ASP A 85 -4.63 14.54 -4.15
CA ASP A 85 -6.06 14.35 -4.34
C ASP A 85 -6.37 12.87 -4.13
N VAL A 86 -7.42 12.57 -3.38
CA VAL A 86 -7.77 11.21 -3.03
C VAL A 86 -9.05 10.83 -3.74
N ALA A 87 -8.92 10.05 -4.81
CA ALA A 87 -10.06 9.62 -5.61
C ALA A 87 -10.88 8.55 -4.87
N ASN A 88 -12.18 8.50 -5.17
CA ASN A 88 -13.05 7.50 -4.58
C ASN A 88 -12.65 6.07 -4.94
N GLU A 89 -12.17 5.88 -6.18
CA GLU A 89 -11.69 4.58 -6.66
C GLU A 89 -10.50 4.09 -5.83
N GLU A 90 -9.61 5.00 -5.43
CA GLU A 90 -8.49 4.67 -4.58
C GLU A 90 -8.95 4.29 -3.18
N LYS A 91 -9.91 5.03 -2.62
CA LYS A 91 -10.47 4.72 -1.30
C LYS A 91 -11.11 3.33 -1.30
N ASP A 92 -11.88 3.02 -2.35
CA ASP A 92 -12.53 1.73 -2.46
C ASP A 92 -11.52 0.59 -2.54
N LEU A 93 -10.43 0.80 -3.28
CA LEU A 93 -9.39 -0.20 -3.38
C LEU A 93 -8.65 -0.40 -2.06
N VAL A 94 -8.38 0.67 -1.32
CA VAL A 94 -7.77 0.55 0.01
C VAL A 94 -8.68 -0.23 0.95
N ARG A 95 -9.99 0.01 0.90
CA ARG A 95 -10.94 -0.75 1.71
C ARG A 95 -10.87 -2.24 1.39
N GLU A 96 -10.91 -2.57 0.11
CA GLU A 96 -10.85 -3.96 -0.34
C GLU A 96 -9.54 -4.63 0.07
N LEU A 97 -8.43 -4.00 -0.23
CA LEU A 97 -7.12 -4.56 0.07
C LEU A 97 -6.84 -4.61 1.57
N GLY A 98 -7.28 -3.61 2.32
CA GLY A 98 -7.13 -3.59 3.77
C GLY A 98 -7.85 -4.76 4.44
N VAL A 99 -9.05 -5.06 3.99
CA VAL A 99 -9.81 -6.22 4.51
C VAL A 99 -9.11 -7.53 4.11
N ARG A 100 -8.60 -7.63 2.89
CA ARG A 100 -7.84 -8.80 2.46
C ARG A 100 -6.57 -9.00 3.28
N LEU A 101 -5.95 -7.91 3.70
CA LEU A 101 -4.77 -7.96 4.58
C LEU A 101 -5.12 -8.41 5.99
N GLY A 102 -6.40 -8.54 6.31
CA GLY A 102 -6.86 -9.03 7.60
C GLY A 102 -7.19 -7.94 8.60
N PHE A 103 -7.28 -6.69 8.18
CA PHE A 103 -7.59 -5.59 9.06
C PHE A 103 -9.10 -5.34 9.13
N ARG A 104 -9.56 -4.81 10.27
CA ARG A 104 -10.96 -4.45 10.43
C ARG A 104 -11.29 -3.27 9.53
N ILE A 105 -12.45 -3.34 8.87
CA ILE A 105 -12.88 -2.26 7.98
C ILE A 105 -12.97 -0.92 8.73
N THR A 106 -13.35 -0.93 9.99
CA THR A 106 -13.44 0.30 10.79
C THR A 106 -12.07 0.95 10.96
N MET A 107 -11.00 0.16 11.13
CA MET A 107 -9.65 0.68 11.21
C MET A 107 -9.23 1.28 9.87
N VAL A 108 -9.50 0.57 8.78
CA VAL A 108 -9.16 1.04 7.43
C VAL A 108 -9.86 2.37 7.14
N GLU A 109 -11.14 2.50 7.51
CA GLU A 109 -11.88 3.74 7.33
C GLU A 109 -11.28 4.90 8.12
N GLU A 110 -10.81 4.65 9.34
CA GLU A 110 -10.17 5.72 10.11
C GLU A 110 -8.85 6.17 9.48
N PHE A 111 -8.08 5.23 8.92
CA PHE A 111 -6.87 5.58 8.18
C PHE A 111 -7.18 6.42 6.95
N ILE A 112 -8.21 6.03 6.18
CA ILE A 112 -8.62 6.78 4.99
C ILE A 112 -9.04 8.19 5.35
N GLU A 113 -9.85 8.33 6.40
CA GLU A 113 -10.31 9.64 6.88
C GLU A 113 -9.14 10.51 7.31
N MET A 114 -8.21 9.94 8.06
CA MET A 114 -7.02 10.65 8.52
C MET A 114 -6.15 11.10 7.35
N ILE A 115 -5.89 10.21 6.39
CA ILE A 115 -5.09 10.54 5.20
C ILE A 115 -5.75 11.67 4.42
N SER A 116 -7.07 11.64 4.28
CA SER A 116 -7.80 12.67 3.54
C SER A 116 -7.66 14.05 4.18
N GLN A 117 -7.50 14.11 5.50
CA GLN A 117 -7.31 15.38 6.21
C GLN A 117 -5.89 15.94 6.06
N TYR A 118 -4.92 15.11 5.75
CA TYR A 118 -3.51 15.51 5.69
C TYR A 118 -2.94 15.51 4.27
N VAL A 119 -3.79 15.59 3.26
CA VAL A 119 -3.34 15.70 1.87
C VAL A 119 -2.47 16.97 1.74
N GLY A 120 -1.25 16.81 1.20
CA GLY A 120 -0.32 17.91 1.08
C GLY A 120 0.41 18.28 2.36
N GLN A 121 0.19 17.56 3.45
CA GLN A 121 0.81 17.83 4.75
C GLN A 121 1.43 16.57 5.33
N ALA A 122 2.42 16.75 6.21
CA ALA A 122 2.99 15.62 6.94
C ALA A 122 1.99 15.12 7.97
N ILE A 123 1.91 13.80 8.12
CA ILE A 123 1.01 13.18 9.11
C ILE A 123 1.74 13.12 10.45
N PRO A 124 1.17 13.69 11.54
CA PRO A 124 1.79 13.56 12.86
C PRO A 124 1.88 12.09 13.27
N PRO A 125 3.06 11.63 13.72
CA PRO A 125 3.22 10.20 14.07
C PRO A 125 2.27 9.70 15.15
N ASN A 126 1.90 10.54 16.10
CA ASN A 126 1.00 10.15 17.18
C ASN A 126 -0.39 9.78 16.68
N ILE A 127 -0.86 10.40 15.59
CA ILE A 127 -2.18 10.09 15.03
C ILE A 127 -2.22 8.66 14.51
N LEU A 128 -1.19 8.26 13.77
CA LEU A 128 -1.06 6.89 13.28
C LEU A 128 -1.00 5.90 14.42
N LEU A 129 -0.18 6.18 15.42
CA LEU A 129 -0.03 5.31 16.58
C LEU A 129 -1.34 5.16 17.36
N ASP A 130 -2.11 6.23 17.49
CA ASP A 130 -3.38 6.18 18.20
C ASP A 130 -4.37 5.25 17.52
N ILE A 131 -4.45 5.31 16.19
CA ILE A 131 -5.33 4.41 15.43
C ILE A 131 -4.86 2.97 15.58
N ILE A 132 -3.55 2.72 15.46
CA ILE A 132 -3.00 1.39 15.60
C ILE A 132 -3.32 0.82 16.98
N ARG A 133 -3.08 1.57 18.04
CA ARG A 133 -3.33 1.13 19.41
C ARG A 133 -4.79 0.78 19.65
N LYS A 134 -5.69 1.53 19.03
CA LYS A 134 -7.13 1.31 19.18
C LYS A 134 -7.56 -0.06 18.65
N TYR A 135 -6.94 -0.52 17.57
CA TYR A 135 -7.40 -1.72 16.85
C TYR A 135 -6.48 -2.92 16.97
N MET A 136 -5.22 -2.72 17.34
CA MET A 136 -4.20 -3.77 17.26
C MET A 136 -3.75 -4.30 18.62
N ASN A 137 -4.45 -3.97 19.65
CA ASN A 137 -4.15 -4.50 20.99
C ASN A 137 -4.74 -5.89 21.19
#